data_1b733cf85ce3a149b37b152cd99573e3
#
_entry.id   1b733cf85ce3a149b37b152cd99573e3
#
_cell.length_a   1.000
_cell.length_b   1.000
_cell.length_c   1.000
_cell.angle_alpha   90.00
_cell.angle_beta   90.00
_cell.angle_gamma   90.00
#
_symmetry.space_group_name_H-M   'P 1'
#
loop_
_entity.id
_entity.type
_entity.pdbx_description
1 polymer ?
#
loop_
_entity_poly.entity_id
_entity_poly.type
_entity_poly.pdbx_seq_one_letter_code
_entity_poly.pdbx_strand_id
1 'polypeptide(L)'
;MQSELTDQYAMYCGDCIEVMSGLPSDSVHLSVYSPPFCGLYNYSSSDRDLSNCRSRQEFFDHYAFVVREVARLTLPGRISAVHCMDLPDGNGALYDFPGALIALHAEHGFRFIARHAVWKEPLGVRMRTMAQGLAHRQVVEDASLCDVASADYLLIFRKRGENPIPITHPEGLTSYAGARRVTAELLKYRGWQGHHTENSYSHWIWRQYASAFWDDVRIDRVLPFLDSREDDDEKHVHPLQLDVIERVVVLRSNPSETVLTPFMGVGSEVYGAVVNGRRAIGIELKPSYYKQAVKNVAAAVVERDQAQVPLFADDGAGQQDEMESLKSRTLARNTWKPKKKRTAAS
;
A
#
# COMPACT_ATOMS: atom_id res chain seq x y z
N MET A 1 11.76 5.62 -22.51
CA MET A 1 11.20 4.99 -21.31
C MET A 1 12.28 4.11 -20.70
N GLN A 2 12.58 4.28 -19.42
CA GLN A 2 13.52 3.42 -18.69
C GLN A 2 12.74 2.26 -18.06
N SER A 3 13.33 1.05 -18.04
CA SER A 3 12.67 -0.12 -17.45
C SER A 3 13.67 -1.05 -16.77
N GLU A 4 13.21 -1.77 -15.77
CA GLU A 4 13.90 -2.86 -15.07
C GLU A 4 13.03 -4.11 -15.19
N LEU A 5 13.54 -5.13 -15.88
CA LEU A 5 12.79 -6.33 -16.24
C LEU A 5 13.50 -7.57 -15.72
N THR A 6 12.78 -8.40 -14.98
CA THR A 6 13.24 -9.69 -14.46
C THR A 6 12.14 -10.75 -14.65
N ASP A 7 12.39 -11.99 -14.29
CA ASP A 7 11.37 -13.04 -14.29
C ASP A 7 10.26 -12.81 -13.22
N GLN A 8 10.51 -11.94 -12.25
CA GLN A 8 9.65 -11.71 -11.10
C GLN A 8 8.90 -10.39 -11.17
N TYR A 9 9.48 -9.38 -11.80
CA TYR A 9 8.85 -8.08 -11.91
C TYR A 9 9.27 -7.33 -13.18
N ALA A 10 8.39 -6.43 -13.60
CA ALA A 10 8.63 -5.44 -14.61
C ALA A 10 8.32 -4.06 -14.02
N MET A 11 9.31 -3.20 -13.94
CA MET A 11 9.14 -1.82 -13.49
C MET A 11 9.45 -0.85 -14.63
N TYR A 12 8.60 0.15 -14.81
CA TYR A 12 8.70 1.14 -15.88
C TYR A 12 8.73 2.55 -15.30
N CYS A 13 9.67 3.38 -15.81
CA CYS A 13 9.68 4.82 -15.59
C CYS A 13 8.97 5.50 -16.76
N GLY A 14 7.72 5.94 -16.54
CA GLY A 14 6.92 6.56 -17.60
C GLY A 14 5.45 6.74 -17.22
N ASP A 15 4.69 7.21 -18.19
CA ASP A 15 3.25 7.39 -18.06
C ASP A 15 2.53 6.04 -17.96
N CYS A 16 1.65 5.89 -16.95
CA CYS A 16 0.98 4.62 -16.68
C CYS A 16 0.02 4.22 -17.81
N ILE A 17 -0.62 5.18 -18.49
CA ILE A 17 -1.54 4.91 -19.60
C ILE A 17 -0.75 4.38 -20.80
N GLU A 18 0.39 5.02 -21.12
CA GLU A 18 1.25 4.58 -22.23
C GLU A 18 1.78 3.15 -21.99
N VAL A 19 2.25 2.86 -20.77
CA VAL A 19 2.75 1.52 -20.45
C VAL A 19 1.61 0.50 -20.46
N MET A 20 0.50 0.78 -19.77
CA MET A 20 -0.62 -0.16 -19.69
C MET A 20 -1.23 -0.47 -21.05
N SER A 21 -1.31 0.51 -21.96
CA SER A 21 -1.85 0.29 -23.31
C SER A 21 -1.06 -0.76 -24.12
N GLY A 22 0.22 -0.94 -23.82
CA GLY A 22 1.08 -1.96 -24.43
C GLY A 22 0.94 -3.36 -23.82
N LEU A 23 0.23 -3.51 -22.71
CA LEU A 23 0.04 -4.79 -22.04
C LEU A 23 -1.21 -5.52 -22.59
N PRO A 24 -1.18 -6.87 -22.65
CA PRO A 24 -2.33 -7.64 -23.13
C PRO A 24 -3.52 -7.54 -22.18
N SER A 25 -4.73 -7.49 -22.74
CA SER A 25 -5.98 -7.56 -21.96
C SER A 25 -6.05 -8.85 -21.15
N ASP A 26 -6.78 -8.81 -20.02
CA ASP A 26 -7.02 -9.99 -19.17
C ASP A 26 -5.72 -10.74 -18.78
N SER A 27 -4.67 -9.98 -18.40
CA SER A 27 -3.34 -10.50 -18.02
C SER A 27 -2.96 -10.25 -16.57
N VAL A 28 -3.74 -9.43 -15.85
CA VAL A 28 -3.49 -9.04 -14.46
C VAL A 28 -4.48 -9.75 -13.54
N HIS A 29 -3.95 -10.36 -12.47
CA HIS A 29 -4.73 -11.14 -11.51
C HIS A 29 -5.21 -10.29 -10.32
N LEU A 30 -4.45 -9.25 -9.97
CA LEU A 30 -4.72 -8.33 -8.88
C LEU A 30 -4.12 -6.98 -9.20
N SER A 31 -4.81 -5.88 -8.91
CA SER A 31 -4.17 -4.57 -8.80
C SER A 31 -4.27 -4.05 -7.37
N VAL A 32 -3.16 -3.44 -6.89
CA VAL A 32 -3.08 -2.80 -5.56
C VAL A 32 -2.36 -1.48 -5.75
N TYR A 33 -2.98 -0.37 -5.36
CA TYR A 33 -2.37 0.95 -5.51
C TYR A 33 -3.09 2.04 -4.73
N SER A 34 -2.41 3.18 -4.55
CA SER A 34 -3.02 4.45 -4.15
C SER A 34 -3.03 5.38 -5.37
N PRO A 35 -4.18 5.92 -5.81
CA PRO A 35 -4.19 6.95 -6.82
C PRO A 35 -3.53 8.23 -6.28
N PRO A 36 -3.02 9.13 -7.12
CA PRO A 36 -2.65 10.47 -6.70
C PRO A 36 -3.84 11.16 -6.02
N PHE A 37 -3.58 11.88 -4.93
CA PHE A 37 -4.64 12.58 -4.20
C PHE A 37 -4.86 13.97 -4.81
N CYS A 38 -5.98 14.11 -5.52
CA CYS A 38 -6.36 15.34 -6.23
C CYS A 38 -6.25 16.59 -5.32
N GLY A 39 -5.37 17.50 -5.70
CA GLY A 39 -5.22 18.81 -5.02
C GLY A 39 -4.64 18.75 -3.60
N LEU A 40 -4.19 17.58 -3.11
CA LEU A 40 -3.58 17.45 -1.80
C LEU A 40 -2.04 17.55 -1.84
N TYR A 41 -1.40 16.94 -2.85
CA TYR A 41 0.04 16.91 -3.04
C TYR A 41 0.40 17.11 -4.51
N ASN A 42 1.48 17.82 -4.79
CA ASN A 42 2.12 17.83 -6.10
C ASN A 42 3.32 16.87 -6.05
N TYR A 43 3.31 15.85 -6.92
CA TYR A 43 4.37 14.83 -6.94
C TYR A 43 5.47 15.16 -7.94
N SER A 44 5.14 15.86 -9.03
CA SER A 44 6.11 16.29 -10.04
C SER A 44 5.63 17.52 -10.78
N SER A 45 6.53 18.16 -11.55
CA SER A 45 6.19 19.28 -12.44
C SER A 45 5.68 18.82 -13.84
N SER A 46 5.43 17.54 -14.04
CA SER A 46 4.99 16.99 -15.31
C SER A 46 3.51 17.31 -15.57
N ASP A 47 3.18 17.74 -16.79
CA ASP A 47 1.78 17.91 -17.23
C ASP A 47 1.00 16.59 -17.27
N ARG A 48 1.69 15.44 -17.17
CA ARG A 48 1.12 14.09 -17.11
C ARG A 48 0.83 13.63 -15.69
N ASP A 49 1.24 14.41 -14.69
CA ASP A 49 0.97 14.11 -13.29
C ASP A 49 -0.47 14.51 -12.95
N LEU A 50 -1.27 13.53 -12.60
CA LEU A 50 -2.68 13.73 -12.23
C LEU A 50 -2.85 14.66 -11.01
N SER A 51 -1.82 14.80 -10.18
CA SER A 51 -1.87 15.75 -9.05
C SER A 51 -1.88 17.21 -9.47
N ASN A 52 -1.45 17.51 -10.71
CA ASN A 52 -1.41 18.87 -11.28
C ASN A 52 -2.72 19.32 -11.93
N CYS A 53 -3.78 18.49 -11.87
CA CYS A 53 -5.10 18.86 -12.39
C CYS A 53 -5.64 20.10 -11.67
N ARG A 54 -6.25 21.03 -12.44
CA ARG A 54 -6.76 22.31 -11.96
C ARG A 54 -8.08 22.19 -11.18
N SER A 55 -8.77 21.07 -11.36
CA SER A 55 -10.05 20.80 -10.70
C SER A 55 -10.21 19.30 -10.41
N ARG A 56 -11.11 18.99 -9.48
CA ARG A 56 -11.51 17.60 -9.22
C ARG A 56 -12.14 16.93 -10.45
N GLN A 57 -12.92 17.67 -11.22
CA GLN A 57 -13.52 17.14 -12.44
C GLN A 57 -12.45 16.74 -13.45
N GLU A 58 -11.48 17.59 -13.72
CA GLU A 58 -10.35 17.31 -14.60
C GLU A 58 -9.54 16.09 -14.12
N PHE A 59 -9.32 16.00 -12.80
CA PHE A 59 -8.69 14.82 -12.23
C PHE A 59 -9.46 13.54 -12.55
N PHE A 60 -10.78 13.50 -12.31
CA PHE A 60 -11.59 12.31 -12.55
C PHE A 60 -11.72 11.98 -14.04
N ASP A 61 -11.79 13.00 -14.91
CA ASP A 61 -11.78 12.80 -16.36
C ASP A 61 -10.50 12.11 -16.84
N HIS A 62 -9.35 12.50 -16.29
CA HIS A 62 -8.06 11.87 -16.60
C HIS A 62 -7.91 10.51 -15.90
N TYR A 63 -8.27 10.42 -14.63
CA TYR A 63 -8.16 9.17 -13.87
C TYR A 63 -9.07 8.06 -14.41
N ALA A 64 -10.17 8.41 -15.08
CA ALA A 64 -11.03 7.47 -15.79
C ALA A 64 -10.26 6.64 -16.84
N PHE A 65 -9.24 7.21 -17.51
CA PHE A 65 -8.40 6.45 -18.44
C PHE A 65 -7.60 5.37 -17.71
N VAL A 66 -7.08 5.67 -16.50
CA VAL A 66 -6.37 4.69 -15.67
C VAL A 66 -7.31 3.56 -15.26
N VAL A 67 -8.50 3.89 -14.74
CA VAL A 67 -9.49 2.88 -14.29
C VAL A 67 -9.92 1.99 -15.44
N ARG A 68 -10.10 2.55 -16.64
CA ARG A 68 -10.43 1.81 -17.86
C ARG A 68 -9.32 0.82 -18.24
N GLU A 69 -8.06 1.25 -18.22
CA GLU A 69 -6.93 0.36 -18.51
C GLU A 69 -6.75 -0.71 -17.44
N VAL A 70 -6.88 -0.37 -16.15
CA VAL A 70 -6.89 -1.35 -15.05
C VAL A 70 -8.02 -2.37 -15.26
N ALA A 71 -9.21 -1.92 -15.67
CA ALA A 71 -10.33 -2.82 -15.97
C ALA A 71 -10.04 -3.72 -17.17
N ARG A 72 -9.44 -3.19 -18.24
CA ARG A 72 -9.06 -3.98 -19.43
C ARG A 72 -8.04 -5.07 -19.09
N LEU A 73 -7.04 -4.72 -18.29
CA LEU A 73 -5.95 -5.62 -17.92
C LEU A 73 -6.36 -6.69 -16.90
N THR A 74 -7.27 -6.35 -15.98
CA THR A 74 -7.70 -7.27 -14.92
C THR A 74 -8.51 -8.42 -15.50
N LEU A 75 -8.20 -9.66 -15.12
CA LEU A 75 -8.99 -10.85 -15.49
C LEU A 75 -10.42 -10.75 -14.95
N PRO A 76 -11.42 -11.31 -15.67
CA PRO A 76 -12.80 -11.39 -15.16
C PRO A 76 -12.90 -12.03 -13.78
N GLY A 77 -13.76 -11.47 -12.91
CA GLY A 77 -13.95 -11.96 -11.54
C GLY A 77 -12.81 -11.65 -10.56
N ARG A 78 -11.71 -11.05 -11.02
CA ARG A 78 -10.53 -10.72 -10.19
C ARG A 78 -10.64 -9.32 -9.58
N ILE A 79 -9.68 -8.98 -8.74
CA ILE A 79 -9.76 -7.87 -7.78
C ILE A 79 -8.87 -6.69 -8.19
N SER A 80 -9.40 -5.49 -7.97
CA SER A 80 -8.64 -4.24 -7.84
C SER A 80 -8.82 -3.71 -6.41
N ALA A 81 -7.74 -3.44 -5.73
CA ALA A 81 -7.70 -2.87 -4.38
C ALA A 81 -7.11 -1.46 -4.42
N VAL A 82 -7.90 -0.47 -4.02
CA VAL A 82 -7.54 0.95 -4.11
C VAL A 82 -7.49 1.57 -2.73
N HIS A 83 -6.32 2.04 -2.33
CA HIS A 83 -6.12 2.74 -1.08
C HIS A 83 -6.40 4.24 -1.27
N CYS A 84 -7.20 4.83 -0.38
CA CYS A 84 -7.56 6.24 -0.43
C CYS A 84 -7.96 6.76 0.95
N MET A 85 -8.31 8.04 1.03
CA MET A 85 -8.85 8.70 2.21
C MET A 85 -9.81 9.82 1.79
N ASP A 86 -10.62 10.32 2.72
CA ASP A 86 -11.36 11.56 2.52
C ASP A 86 -10.40 12.73 2.33
N LEU A 87 -10.70 13.65 1.44
CA LEU A 87 -9.84 14.79 1.14
C LEU A 87 -10.39 16.08 1.74
N PRO A 88 -9.54 16.98 2.26
CA PRO A 88 -9.97 18.32 2.63
C PRO A 88 -10.54 19.07 1.40
N ASP A 89 -11.64 19.79 1.58
CA ASP A 89 -12.24 20.61 0.51
C ASP A 89 -11.80 22.08 0.55
N GLY A 90 -10.97 22.45 1.52
CA GLY A 90 -10.47 23.81 1.73
C GLY A 90 -11.38 24.71 2.56
N ASN A 91 -12.62 24.29 2.87
CA ASN A 91 -13.62 25.04 3.62
C ASN A 91 -13.91 24.47 5.02
N GLY A 92 -13.05 23.59 5.51
CA GLY A 92 -13.23 22.88 6.78
C GLY A 92 -14.17 21.67 6.68
N ALA A 93 -14.64 21.33 5.47
CA ALA A 93 -15.38 20.11 5.21
C ALA A 93 -14.49 19.05 4.53
N LEU A 94 -15.00 17.85 4.41
CA LEU A 94 -14.34 16.74 3.71
C LEU A 94 -15.06 16.45 2.39
N TYR A 95 -14.29 16.13 1.38
CA TYR A 95 -14.75 15.57 0.13
C TYR A 95 -14.71 14.05 0.20
N ASP A 96 -15.84 13.40 -0.07
CA ASP A 96 -15.95 11.92 -0.14
C ASP A 96 -15.24 11.39 -1.40
N PHE A 97 -13.91 11.41 -1.38
CA PHE A 97 -13.09 10.86 -2.45
C PHE A 97 -13.30 9.34 -2.62
N PRO A 98 -13.40 8.55 -1.54
CA PRO A 98 -13.76 7.13 -1.63
C PRO A 98 -15.08 6.89 -2.37
N GLY A 99 -16.12 7.67 -2.10
CA GLY A 99 -17.40 7.55 -2.79
C GLY A 99 -17.31 7.85 -4.29
N ALA A 100 -16.55 8.89 -4.66
CA ALA A 100 -16.29 9.23 -6.06
C ALA A 100 -15.50 8.12 -6.80
N LEU A 101 -14.50 7.54 -6.14
CA LEU A 101 -13.76 6.38 -6.68
C LEU A 101 -14.67 5.16 -6.90
N ILE A 102 -15.60 4.89 -5.97
CA ILE A 102 -16.56 3.81 -6.09
C ILE A 102 -17.46 4.01 -7.30
N ALA A 103 -18.00 5.22 -7.51
CA ALA A 103 -18.81 5.56 -8.66
C ALA A 103 -18.05 5.35 -9.98
N LEU A 104 -16.85 5.91 -10.09
CA LEU A 104 -16.02 5.79 -11.28
C LEU A 104 -15.67 4.34 -11.63
N HIS A 105 -15.28 3.52 -10.64
CA HIS A 105 -14.98 2.11 -10.88
C HIS A 105 -16.22 1.32 -11.33
N ALA A 106 -17.42 1.66 -10.82
CA ALA A 106 -18.66 1.03 -11.23
C ALA A 106 -19.00 1.29 -12.71
N GLU A 107 -18.72 2.51 -13.21
CA GLU A 107 -18.88 2.89 -14.62
C GLU A 107 -17.94 2.09 -15.54
N HIS A 108 -16.76 1.70 -15.05
CA HIS A 108 -15.74 0.98 -15.81
C HIS A 108 -15.75 -0.56 -15.55
N GLY A 109 -16.89 -1.11 -15.15
CA GLY A 109 -17.08 -2.57 -15.12
C GLY A 109 -16.68 -3.28 -13.83
N PHE A 110 -16.35 -2.54 -12.79
CA PHE A 110 -16.12 -3.10 -11.46
C PHE A 110 -17.39 -3.10 -10.60
N ARG A 111 -17.41 -3.97 -9.59
CA ARG A 111 -18.39 -3.96 -8.49
C ARG A 111 -17.62 -3.66 -7.20
N PHE A 112 -18.06 -2.70 -6.45
CA PHE A 112 -17.58 -2.47 -5.10
C PHE A 112 -18.08 -3.61 -4.19
N ILE A 113 -17.15 -4.29 -3.49
CA ILE A 113 -17.49 -5.49 -2.69
C ILE A 113 -17.12 -5.37 -1.22
N ALA A 114 -16.15 -4.53 -0.87
CA ALA A 114 -15.74 -4.32 0.52
C ALA A 114 -15.00 -3.00 0.71
N ARG A 115 -15.01 -2.51 1.94
CA ARG A 115 -14.19 -1.40 2.42
C ARG A 115 -13.55 -1.82 3.75
N HIS A 116 -12.24 -1.66 3.85
CA HIS A 116 -11.55 -1.73 5.13
C HIS A 116 -11.17 -0.31 5.55
N ALA A 117 -11.48 0.08 6.78
CA ALA A 117 -10.96 1.29 7.39
C ALA A 117 -9.65 0.95 8.12
N VAL A 118 -8.57 1.63 7.75
CA VAL A 118 -7.26 1.50 8.40
C VAL A 118 -7.14 2.59 9.45
N TRP A 119 -7.01 2.18 10.69
CA TRP A 119 -6.93 3.10 11.83
C TRP A 119 -5.66 3.95 11.74
N LYS A 120 -5.81 5.23 12.06
CA LYS A 120 -4.70 6.20 12.17
C LYS A 120 -4.72 6.80 13.56
N GLU A 121 -3.55 6.89 14.17
CA GLU A 121 -3.39 7.54 15.47
C GLU A 121 -3.67 9.06 15.32
N PRO A 122 -4.67 9.64 16.05
CA PRO A 122 -5.11 11.01 15.83
C PRO A 122 -4.03 12.08 16.01
N LEU A 123 -3.10 11.92 16.97
CA LEU A 123 -1.98 12.86 17.13
C LEU A 123 -1.00 12.79 15.96
N GLY A 124 -0.78 11.60 15.40
CA GLY A 124 0.04 11.40 14.21
C GLY A 124 -0.60 12.06 12.98
N VAL A 125 -1.92 11.97 12.82
CA VAL A 125 -2.65 12.69 11.77
C VAL A 125 -2.52 14.20 11.97
N ARG A 126 -2.77 14.70 13.19
CA ARG A 126 -2.64 16.12 13.51
C ARG A 126 -1.24 16.67 13.21
N MET A 127 -0.19 15.94 13.59
CA MET A 127 1.18 16.38 13.35
C MET A 127 1.53 16.49 11.86
N ARG A 128 0.92 15.64 11.03
CA ARG A 128 1.13 15.67 9.57
C ARG A 128 0.28 16.73 8.88
N THR A 129 -0.98 16.87 9.26
CA THR A 129 -1.95 17.75 8.60
C THR A 129 -2.03 19.13 9.22
N MET A 130 -1.43 19.34 10.41
CA MET A 130 -1.55 20.54 11.23
C MET A 130 -3.00 20.92 11.56
N ALA A 131 -3.92 19.93 11.54
CA ALA A 131 -5.35 20.13 11.80
C ALA A 131 -5.57 20.64 13.24
N GLN A 132 -6.11 21.85 13.36
CA GLN A 132 -6.33 22.49 14.66
C GLN A 132 -7.46 21.80 15.43
N GLY A 133 -8.51 21.35 14.74
CA GLY A 133 -9.64 20.64 15.34
C GLY A 133 -9.28 19.31 16.03
N LEU A 134 -8.10 18.72 15.72
CA LEU A 134 -7.56 17.55 16.40
C LEU A 134 -6.72 17.90 17.65
N ALA A 135 -6.55 19.18 17.97
CA ALA A 135 -5.81 19.56 19.17
C ALA A 135 -6.67 19.39 20.42
N HIS A 136 -6.13 18.78 21.49
CA HIS A 136 -6.83 18.67 22.77
C HIS A 136 -7.29 20.04 23.32
N ARG A 137 -6.52 21.10 23.03
CA ARG A 137 -6.92 22.47 23.33
C ARG A 137 -8.30 22.82 22.77
N GLN A 138 -8.64 22.34 21.57
CA GLN A 138 -9.95 22.61 20.95
C GLN A 138 -11.10 22.00 21.74
N VAL A 139 -10.89 20.81 22.34
CA VAL A 139 -11.88 20.19 23.23
C VAL A 139 -12.17 21.08 24.48
N VAL A 140 -11.12 21.76 24.98
CA VAL A 140 -11.25 22.60 26.20
C VAL A 140 -11.84 23.96 25.88
N GLU A 141 -11.53 24.56 24.75
CA GLU A 141 -11.94 25.92 24.38
C GLU A 141 -13.29 25.96 23.67
N ASP A 142 -13.48 25.09 22.68
CA ASP A 142 -14.73 24.98 21.91
C ASP A 142 -14.79 23.62 21.19
N ALA A 143 -15.45 22.65 21.80
CA ALA A 143 -15.60 21.32 21.26
C ALA A 143 -16.45 21.25 19.98
N SER A 144 -17.24 22.31 19.68
CA SER A 144 -18.01 22.36 18.41
C SER A 144 -17.13 22.47 17.17
N LEU A 145 -15.85 22.83 17.33
CA LEU A 145 -14.85 22.95 16.29
C LEU A 145 -13.86 21.76 16.27
N CYS A 146 -14.18 20.69 17.02
CA CYS A 146 -13.35 19.48 16.98
C CYS A 146 -13.56 18.68 15.71
N ASP A 147 -12.43 18.23 15.15
CA ASP A 147 -12.41 17.32 13.99
C ASP A 147 -12.28 15.87 14.42
N VAL A 148 -12.52 14.97 13.47
CA VAL A 148 -12.20 13.55 13.57
C VAL A 148 -11.00 13.25 12.66
N ALA A 149 -10.03 12.49 13.15
CA ALA A 149 -8.92 12.04 12.33
C ALA A 149 -9.45 11.10 11.24
N SER A 150 -9.26 11.48 9.97
CA SER A 150 -9.68 10.65 8.85
C SER A 150 -8.92 9.32 8.85
N ALA A 151 -9.67 8.22 8.72
CA ALA A 151 -9.08 6.91 8.45
C ALA A 151 -8.58 6.85 7.00
N ASP A 152 -7.63 5.95 6.75
CA ASP A 152 -7.42 5.50 5.38
C ASP A 152 -8.43 4.39 5.05
N TYR A 153 -8.79 4.30 3.80
CA TYR A 153 -9.68 3.26 3.31
C TYR A 153 -8.99 2.40 2.27
N LEU A 154 -9.21 1.10 2.34
CA LEU A 154 -8.90 0.18 1.26
C LEU A 154 -10.21 -0.26 0.62
N LEU A 155 -10.47 0.19 -0.58
CA LEU A 155 -11.64 -0.16 -1.37
C LEU A 155 -11.34 -1.41 -2.19
N ILE A 156 -12.21 -2.41 -2.10
CA ILE A 156 -12.06 -3.67 -2.82
C ILE A 156 -13.11 -3.73 -3.93
N PHE A 157 -12.64 -3.82 -5.15
CA PHE A 157 -13.46 -3.93 -6.34
C PHE A 157 -13.26 -5.29 -7.00
N ARG A 158 -14.33 -5.84 -7.58
CA ARG A 158 -14.27 -7.04 -8.39
C ARG A 158 -14.70 -6.72 -9.83
N LYS A 159 -13.85 -7.06 -10.80
CA LYS A 159 -14.23 -6.97 -12.22
C LYS A 159 -15.43 -7.89 -12.50
N ARG A 160 -16.39 -7.44 -13.31
CA ARG A 160 -17.52 -8.26 -13.73
C ARG A 160 -17.01 -9.47 -14.50
N GLY A 161 -17.76 -10.58 -14.43
CA GLY A 161 -17.40 -11.86 -15.00
C GLY A 161 -17.06 -12.90 -13.93
N GLU A 162 -16.78 -14.11 -14.36
CA GLU A 162 -16.44 -15.23 -13.50
C GLU A 162 -14.93 -15.43 -13.44
N ASN A 163 -14.44 -15.79 -12.26
CA ASN A 163 -13.05 -16.15 -12.07
C ASN A 163 -12.87 -17.65 -12.36
N PRO A 164 -12.18 -18.03 -13.44
CA PRO A 164 -12.03 -19.44 -13.80
C PRO A 164 -11.04 -20.19 -12.91
N ILE A 165 -10.16 -19.47 -12.21
CA ILE A 165 -9.10 -20.06 -11.38
C ILE A 165 -9.31 -19.61 -9.92
N PRO A 166 -9.78 -20.48 -9.02
CA PRO A 166 -9.97 -20.14 -7.61
C PRO A 166 -8.66 -19.66 -6.97
N ILE A 167 -8.78 -18.73 -6.04
CA ILE A 167 -7.67 -18.36 -5.15
C ILE A 167 -7.76 -19.29 -3.95
N THR A 168 -6.74 -20.11 -3.74
CA THR A 168 -6.77 -21.17 -2.73
C THR A 168 -5.64 -21.04 -1.72
N HIS A 169 -5.93 -21.44 -0.48
CA HIS A 169 -4.98 -21.54 0.62
C HIS A 169 -5.09 -22.94 1.24
N PRO A 170 -4.51 -23.98 0.61
CA PRO A 170 -4.64 -25.36 1.10
C PRO A 170 -4.18 -25.55 2.54
N GLU A 171 -3.11 -24.86 2.95
CA GLU A 171 -2.57 -24.87 4.31
C GLU A 171 -3.18 -23.78 5.21
N GLY A 172 -4.19 -23.04 4.72
CA GLY A 172 -4.70 -21.85 5.34
C GLY A 172 -3.72 -20.67 5.24
N LEU A 173 -3.98 -19.65 6.05
CA LEU A 173 -3.11 -18.48 6.14
C LEU A 173 -1.92 -18.80 7.06
N THR A 174 -0.70 -18.68 6.54
CA THR A 174 0.54 -19.11 7.22
C THR A 174 1.38 -17.96 7.75
N SER A 175 1.07 -16.70 7.35
CA SER A 175 1.76 -15.48 7.75
C SER A 175 0.77 -14.41 8.17
N TYR A 176 1.08 -13.70 9.25
CA TYR A 176 0.28 -12.60 9.75
C TYR A 176 1.01 -11.27 9.58
N ALA A 177 0.44 -10.38 8.80
CA ALA A 177 0.91 -9.01 8.62
C ALA A 177 0.12 -8.07 9.54
N GLY A 178 0.70 -7.67 10.66
CA GLY A 178 0.08 -6.76 11.63
C GLY A 178 0.83 -6.69 12.95
N ALA A 179 0.38 -5.77 13.81
CA ALA A 179 1.03 -5.48 15.10
C ALA A 179 0.60 -6.41 16.25
N ARG A 180 -0.46 -7.22 16.09
CA ARG A 180 -0.95 -8.07 17.19
C ARG A 180 0.03 -9.20 17.47
N ARG A 181 0.26 -9.44 18.75
CA ARG A 181 1.12 -10.56 19.17
C ARG A 181 0.41 -11.89 18.91
N VAL A 182 1.08 -12.78 18.19
CA VAL A 182 0.66 -14.17 18.03
C VAL A 182 1.12 -14.96 19.25
N THR A 183 0.22 -15.71 19.89
CA THR A 183 0.56 -16.52 21.07
C THR A 183 1.29 -17.80 20.66
N ALA A 184 2.12 -18.35 21.56
CA ALA A 184 2.80 -19.62 21.33
C ALA A 184 1.82 -20.77 21.03
N GLU A 185 0.64 -20.74 21.62
CA GLU A 185 -0.41 -21.74 21.39
C GLU A 185 -0.91 -21.72 19.92
N LEU A 186 -1.10 -20.54 19.36
CA LEU A 186 -1.52 -20.40 17.94
C LEU A 186 -0.39 -20.80 17.00
N LEU A 187 0.86 -20.48 17.33
CA LEU A 187 2.02 -20.81 16.49
C LEU A 187 2.21 -22.33 16.30
N LYS A 188 1.71 -23.17 17.20
CA LYS A 188 1.72 -24.65 17.05
C LYS A 188 0.91 -25.12 15.82
N TYR A 189 -0.02 -24.30 15.35
CA TYR A 189 -0.86 -24.60 14.19
C TYR A 189 -0.37 -23.94 12.90
N ARG A 190 0.78 -23.26 12.91
CA ARG A 190 1.38 -22.68 11.70
C ARG A 190 1.79 -23.79 10.75
N GLY A 191 1.31 -23.77 9.50
CA GLY A 191 1.56 -24.82 8.51
C GLY A 191 0.82 -26.12 8.82
N TRP A 192 -0.35 -26.03 9.48
CA TRP A 192 -1.19 -27.16 9.85
C TRP A 192 -1.59 -28.00 8.64
N GLN A 193 -1.31 -29.30 8.67
CA GLN A 193 -1.59 -30.25 7.59
C GLN A 193 -2.88 -31.07 7.82
N GLY A 194 -3.54 -30.89 8.96
CA GLY A 194 -4.80 -31.55 9.29
C GLY A 194 -6.02 -30.85 8.65
N HIS A 195 -7.21 -31.20 9.14
CA HIS A 195 -8.44 -30.61 8.61
C HIS A 195 -8.48 -29.09 8.87
N HIS A 196 -8.93 -28.32 7.88
CA HIS A 196 -8.91 -26.85 7.93
C HIS A 196 -9.68 -26.26 9.13
N THR A 197 -10.73 -26.95 9.63
CA THR A 197 -11.51 -26.49 10.80
C THR A 197 -10.70 -26.47 12.10
N GLU A 198 -9.60 -27.20 12.17
CA GLU A 198 -8.72 -27.29 13.35
C GLU A 198 -7.54 -26.32 13.27
N ASN A 199 -7.32 -25.68 12.12
CA ASN A 199 -6.22 -24.73 11.91
C ASN A 199 -6.47 -23.40 12.63
N SER A 200 -6.29 -23.42 13.95
CA SER A 200 -6.54 -22.26 14.83
C SER A 200 -5.71 -21.02 14.45
N TYR A 201 -4.50 -21.21 13.91
CA TYR A 201 -3.64 -20.11 13.46
C TYR A 201 -4.23 -19.40 12.26
N SER A 202 -4.62 -20.15 11.22
CA SER A 202 -5.26 -19.59 10.02
C SER A 202 -6.59 -18.92 10.34
N HIS A 203 -7.43 -19.53 11.19
CA HIS A 203 -8.67 -18.94 11.66
C HIS A 203 -8.45 -17.62 12.39
N TRP A 204 -7.42 -17.55 13.24
CA TRP A 204 -7.09 -16.32 13.96
C TRP A 204 -6.67 -15.21 12.98
N ILE A 205 -5.80 -15.50 12.00
CA ILE A 205 -5.39 -14.53 10.96
C ILE A 205 -6.60 -14.07 10.16
N TRP A 206 -7.43 -15.01 9.69
CA TRP A 206 -8.63 -14.70 8.92
C TRP A 206 -9.55 -13.72 9.65
N ARG A 207 -9.76 -13.90 10.95
CA ARG A 207 -10.57 -12.97 11.75
C ARG A 207 -10.02 -11.54 11.79
N GLN A 208 -8.70 -11.36 11.76
CA GLN A 208 -8.09 -10.04 11.66
C GLN A 208 -8.31 -9.44 10.25
N TYR A 209 -8.07 -10.25 9.21
CA TYR A 209 -8.12 -9.79 7.83
C TYR A 209 -9.57 -9.56 7.34
N ALA A 210 -10.53 -10.32 7.82
CA ALA A 210 -11.95 -10.16 7.50
C ALA A 210 -12.62 -8.97 8.22
N SER A 211 -11.96 -8.37 9.23
CA SER A 211 -12.49 -7.20 9.93
C SER A 211 -12.65 -6.02 8.98
N ALA A 212 -13.74 -5.29 9.10
CA ALA A 212 -13.94 -4.02 8.41
C ALA A 212 -13.00 -2.90 8.94
N PHE A 213 -12.46 -3.09 10.15
CA PHE A 213 -11.54 -2.15 10.80
C PHE A 213 -10.18 -2.82 11.00
N TRP A 214 -9.15 -2.26 10.40
CA TRP A 214 -7.77 -2.69 10.58
C TRP A 214 -7.05 -1.72 11.51
N ASP A 215 -7.15 -1.99 12.80
CA ASP A 215 -6.53 -1.21 13.89
C ASP A 215 -5.13 -1.71 14.28
N ASP A 216 -4.65 -2.73 13.58
CA ASP A 216 -3.43 -3.45 13.86
C ASP A 216 -2.37 -3.33 12.73
N VAL A 217 -2.58 -2.40 11.80
CA VAL A 217 -1.59 -2.08 10.75
C VAL A 217 -0.43 -1.29 11.36
N ARG A 218 0.81 -1.75 11.12
CA ARG A 218 2.02 -1.04 11.54
C ARG A 218 2.27 0.15 10.63
N ILE A 219 2.09 1.36 11.16
CA ILE A 219 2.20 2.62 10.40
C ILE A 219 3.63 2.86 9.92
N ASP A 220 4.61 2.39 10.66
CA ASP A 220 6.05 2.53 10.41
C ASP A 220 6.63 1.45 9.49
N ARG A 221 5.87 0.40 9.19
CA ARG A 221 6.29 -0.65 8.25
C ARG A 221 6.09 -0.20 6.80
N VAL A 222 6.97 0.68 6.37
CA VAL A 222 7.02 1.24 5.01
C VAL A 222 8.42 1.12 4.43
N LEU A 223 8.53 1.15 3.10
CA LEU A 223 9.84 1.13 2.44
C LEU A 223 10.61 2.45 2.65
N PRO A 224 11.95 2.45 2.55
CA PRO A 224 12.75 3.66 2.52
C PRO A 224 12.33 4.60 1.38
N PHE A 225 12.15 5.88 1.68
CA PHE A 225 11.66 6.86 0.71
C PHE A 225 12.28 8.25 0.85
N LEU A 226 12.96 8.54 1.96
CA LEU A 226 13.46 9.89 2.26
C LEU A 226 14.50 10.38 1.26
N ASP A 227 15.34 9.48 0.73
CA ASP A 227 16.40 9.80 -0.23
C ASP A 227 15.86 10.09 -1.65
N SER A 228 14.58 9.81 -1.91
CA SER A 228 13.93 10.05 -3.21
C SER A 228 13.20 11.37 -3.30
N ARG A 229 13.10 12.12 -2.19
CA ARG A 229 12.45 13.43 -2.14
C ARG A 229 13.34 14.48 -2.79
N GLU A 230 12.75 15.30 -3.64
CA GLU A 230 13.34 16.50 -4.20
C GLU A 230 12.88 17.70 -3.34
N ASP A 231 13.72 18.75 -3.18
CA ASP A 231 13.76 19.65 -2.03
C ASP A 231 12.48 20.42 -1.63
N ASP A 232 11.44 20.60 -2.44
CA ASP A 232 10.38 21.56 -2.08
C ASP A 232 8.94 21.04 -1.96
N ASP A 233 8.54 19.94 -2.60
CA ASP A 233 7.11 19.64 -2.74
C ASP A 233 6.59 18.43 -1.95
N GLU A 234 7.46 17.63 -1.32
CA GLU A 234 7.12 16.26 -0.93
C GLU A 234 7.15 15.95 0.56
N LYS A 235 7.01 16.96 1.41
CA LYS A 235 7.11 16.78 2.87
C LYS A 235 6.12 15.77 3.47
N HIS A 236 5.07 15.44 2.72
CA HIS A 236 3.92 14.65 3.19
C HIS A 236 3.69 13.33 2.44
N VAL A 237 4.46 13.03 1.39
CA VAL A 237 4.35 11.75 0.67
C VAL A 237 4.80 10.62 1.58
N HIS A 238 3.92 9.64 1.75
CA HIS A 238 4.17 8.46 2.57
C HIS A 238 3.84 7.21 1.77
N PRO A 239 4.75 6.23 1.67
CA PRO A 239 4.47 4.96 1.01
C PRO A 239 3.34 4.21 1.73
N LEU A 240 2.58 3.41 0.98
CA LEU A 240 1.57 2.53 1.55
C LEU A 240 2.22 1.51 2.48
N GLN A 241 1.57 1.23 3.62
CA GLN A 241 2.07 0.27 4.60
C GLN A 241 2.14 -1.14 4.01
N LEU A 242 3.27 -1.81 4.22
CA LEU A 242 3.49 -3.17 3.74
C LEU A 242 2.48 -4.16 4.32
N ASP A 243 1.98 -3.94 5.55
CA ASP A 243 0.94 -4.79 6.14
C ASP A 243 -0.35 -4.79 5.31
N VAL A 244 -0.77 -3.62 4.81
CA VAL A 244 -1.96 -3.50 3.96
C VAL A 244 -1.76 -4.24 2.65
N ILE A 245 -0.62 -4.04 1.99
CA ILE A 245 -0.27 -4.68 0.72
C ILE A 245 -0.22 -6.20 0.88
N GLU A 246 0.49 -6.68 1.89
CA GLU A 246 0.69 -8.11 2.16
C GLU A 246 -0.64 -8.84 2.40
N ARG A 247 -1.55 -8.26 3.21
CA ARG A 247 -2.91 -8.80 3.43
C ARG A 247 -3.67 -8.96 2.11
N VAL A 248 -3.63 -7.94 1.27
CA VAL A 248 -4.35 -7.96 -0.02
C VAL A 248 -3.73 -8.96 -0.98
N VAL A 249 -2.42 -8.92 -1.15
CA VAL A 249 -1.68 -9.82 -2.06
C VAL A 249 -1.91 -11.28 -1.69
N VAL A 250 -1.78 -11.61 -0.40
CA VAL A 250 -2.00 -12.98 0.08
C VAL A 250 -3.44 -13.42 -0.13
N LEU A 251 -4.43 -12.61 0.28
CA LEU A 251 -5.84 -13.02 0.21
C LEU A 251 -6.42 -13.02 -1.20
N ARG A 252 -5.87 -12.23 -2.14
CA ARG A 252 -6.54 -11.93 -3.42
C ARG A 252 -5.76 -12.38 -4.65
N SER A 253 -4.67 -13.15 -4.45
CA SER A 253 -3.93 -13.75 -5.55
C SER A 253 -3.30 -15.08 -5.16
N ASN A 254 -3.10 -15.96 -6.14
CA ASN A 254 -2.31 -17.18 -5.98
C ASN A 254 -0.80 -16.88 -6.12
N PRO A 255 0.10 -17.75 -5.61
CA PRO A 255 1.53 -17.69 -5.96
C PRO A 255 1.75 -17.62 -7.47
N SER A 256 2.79 -16.91 -7.89
CA SER A 256 3.17 -16.68 -9.30
C SER A 256 2.18 -15.90 -10.16
N GLU A 257 1.04 -15.45 -9.61
CA GLU A 257 0.12 -14.56 -10.32
C GLU A 257 0.66 -13.12 -10.39
N THR A 258 0.18 -12.35 -11.37
CA THR A 258 0.66 -10.99 -11.67
C THR A 258 -0.14 -9.94 -10.89
N VAL A 259 0.57 -9.09 -10.15
CA VAL A 259 0.05 -7.92 -9.44
C VAL A 259 0.46 -6.66 -10.19
N LEU A 260 -0.48 -5.74 -10.41
CA LEU A 260 -0.26 -4.44 -11.07
C LEU A 260 -0.37 -3.29 -10.08
N THR A 261 0.55 -2.35 -10.18
CA THR A 261 0.42 -1.00 -9.59
C THR A 261 0.75 0.07 -10.63
N PRO A 262 -0.25 0.88 -11.06
CA PRO A 262 -0.03 1.97 -12.02
C PRO A 262 0.67 3.19 -11.40
N PHE A 263 0.81 3.24 -10.06
CA PHE A 263 1.42 4.33 -9.30
C PHE A 263 2.31 3.74 -8.21
N MET A 264 3.43 3.10 -8.60
CA MET A 264 4.22 2.31 -7.66
C MET A 264 5.03 3.14 -6.65
N GLY A 265 5.20 4.46 -6.88
CA GLY A 265 6.00 5.29 -6.01
C GLY A 265 7.41 4.73 -5.80
N VAL A 266 7.76 4.48 -4.55
CA VAL A 266 9.05 3.86 -4.18
C VAL A 266 9.02 2.32 -4.22
N GLY A 267 7.98 1.72 -4.81
CA GLY A 267 7.91 0.29 -5.12
C GLY A 267 7.26 -0.58 -4.07
N SER A 268 6.45 -0.05 -3.15
CA SER A 268 5.90 -0.81 -2.02
C SER A 268 5.04 -2.00 -2.45
N GLU A 269 4.18 -1.81 -3.45
CA GLU A 269 3.29 -2.85 -3.96
C GLU A 269 4.06 -3.91 -4.75
N VAL A 270 5.07 -3.49 -5.52
CA VAL A 270 5.97 -4.42 -6.25
C VAL A 270 6.76 -5.27 -5.25
N TYR A 271 7.36 -4.62 -4.23
CA TYR A 271 8.05 -5.30 -3.14
C TYR A 271 7.14 -6.32 -2.45
N GLY A 272 5.95 -5.89 -2.02
CA GLY A 272 5.00 -6.75 -1.31
C GLY A 272 4.53 -7.94 -2.16
N ALA A 273 4.37 -7.78 -3.47
CA ALA A 273 4.04 -8.86 -4.39
C ALA A 273 5.21 -9.87 -4.50
N VAL A 274 6.44 -9.38 -4.72
CA VAL A 274 7.63 -10.24 -4.90
C VAL A 274 7.97 -11.03 -3.65
N VAL A 275 8.00 -10.40 -2.47
CA VAL A 275 8.26 -11.08 -1.18
C VAL A 275 7.23 -12.19 -0.91
N ASN A 276 5.98 -11.98 -1.34
CA ASN A 276 4.92 -12.98 -1.18
C ASN A 276 4.84 -13.98 -2.37
N GLY A 277 5.85 -14.07 -3.23
CA GLY A 277 5.93 -15.06 -4.29
C GLY A 277 5.03 -14.79 -5.49
N ARG A 278 4.62 -13.54 -5.73
CA ARG A 278 3.86 -13.10 -6.91
C ARG A 278 4.78 -12.40 -7.89
N ARG A 279 4.37 -12.33 -9.15
CA ARG A 279 5.01 -11.44 -10.12
C ARG A 279 4.38 -10.05 -10.02
N ALA A 280 5.13 -9.01 -10.39
CA ALA A 280 4.63 -7.64 -10.29
C ALA A 280 4.91 -6.81 -11.55
N ILE A 281 3.97 -5.92 -11.87
CA ILE A 281 4.17 -4.84 -12.84
C ILE A 281 3.97 -3.53 -12.08
N GLY A 282 5.01 -2.68 -12.06
CA GLY A 282 4.99 -1.38 -11.42
C GLY A 282 5.31 -0.27 -12.41
N ILE A 283 4.58 0.84 -12.32
CA ILE A 283 4.78 2.00 -13.18
C ILE A 283 4.91 3.23 -12.31
N GLU A 284 5.90 4.08 -12.61
CA GLU A 284 6.16 5.32 -11.89
C GLU A 284 6.57 6.42 -12.86
N LEU A 285 5.89 7.56 -12.74
CA LEU A 285 6.15 8.71 -13.62
C LEU A 285 7.44 9.44 -13.20
N LYS A 286 7.69 9.55 -11.88
CA LYS A 286 8.80 10.34 -11.33
C LYS A 286 10.10 9.55 -11.30
N PRO A 287 11.17 10.01 -12.00
CA PRO A 287 12.42 9.27 -12.08
C PRO A 287 13.14 9.04 -10.75
N SER A 288 13.03 9.97 -9.78
CA SER A 288 13.63 9.80 -8.45
C SER A 288 12.95 8.69 -7.65
N TYR A 289 11.62 8.59 -7.71
CA TYR A 289 10.86 7.51 -7.09
C TYR A 289 11.14 6.17 -7.76
N TYR A 290 11.16 6.15 -9.10
CA TYR A 290 11.54 4.95 -9.84
C TYR A 290 12.92 4.41 -9.43
N LYS A 291 13.93 5.28 -9.34
CA LYS A 291 15.28 4.88 -8.90
C LYS A 291 15.28 4.30 -7.48
N GLN A 292 14.47 4.87 -6.59
CA GLN A 292 14.32 4.35 -5.24
C GLN A 292 13.58 3.00 -5.25
N ALA A 293 12.54 2.85 -6.09
CA ALA A 293 11.81 1.59 -6.25
C ALA A 293 12.73 0.46 -6.70
N VAL A 294 13.62 0.70 -7.68
CA VAL A 294 14.61 -0.30 -8.13
C VAL A 294 15.47 -0.79 -6.97
N LYS A 295 15.97 0.12 -6.11
CA LYS A 295 16.77 -0.26 -4.94
C LYS A 295 15.97 -1.06 -3.92
N ASN A 296 14.74 -0.64 -3.65
CA ASN A 296 13.87 -1.27 -2.66
C ASN A 296 13.45 -2.68 -3.12
N VAL A 297 13.08 -2.83 -4.38
CA VAL A 297 12.60 -4.11 -4.93
C VAL A 297 13.73 -5.11 -5.09
N ALA A 298 14.96 -4.67 -5.40
CA ALA A 298 16.12 -5.56 -5.38
C ALA A 298 16.32 -6.23 -4.01
N ALA A 299 16.02 -5.53 -2.91
CA ALA A 299 16.05 -6.12 -1.56
C ALA A 299 14.95 -7.18 -1.36
N ALA A 300 13.79 -7.03 -2.00
CA ALA A 300 12.69 -8.01 -1.94
C ALA A 300 13.08 -9.38 -2.52
N VAL A 301 13.84 -9.37 -3.61
CA VAL A 301 14.32 -10.61 -4.23
C VAL A 301 15.24 -11.37 -3.28
N VAL A 302 16.17 -10.66 -2.65
CA VAL A 302 17.09 -11.26 -1.67
C VAL A 302 16.32 -11.83 -0.47
N GLU A 303 15.36 -11.09 0.08
CA GLU A 303 14.54 -11.53 1.21
C GLU A 303 13.73 -12.79 0.87
N ARG A 304 13.12 -12.83 -0.31
CA ARG A 304 12.37 -13.99 -0.77
C ARG A 304 13.27 -15.22 -0.95
N ASP A 305 14.42 -15.04 -1.58
CA ASP A 305 15.34 -16.13 -1.87
C ASP A 305 15.94 -16.70 -0.57
N GLN A 306 16.22 -15.84 0.41
CA GLN A 306 16.62 -16.29 1.77
C GLN A 306 15.51 -17.05 2.49
N ALA A 307 14.24 -16.63 2.35
CA ALA A 307 13.10 -17.33 2.93
C ALA A 307 12.83 -18.71 2.31
N GLN A 308 13.30 -18.95 1.08
CA GLN A 308 13.17 -20.23 0.37
C GLN A 308 14.32 -21.21 0.63
N VAL A 309 15.42 -20.77 1.27
CA VAL A 309 16.49 -21.69 1.70
C VAL A 309 15.95 -22.57 2.83
N PRO A 310 15.93 -23.90 2.68
CA PRO A 310 15.46 -24.78 3.74
C PRO A 310 16.32 -24.59 5.01
N LEU A 311 15.68 -24.56 6.18
CA LEU A 311 16.30 -24.44 7.50
C LEU A 311 17.13 -25.71 7.91
N PHE A 312 17.71 -26.43 6.97
CA PHE A 312 18.57 -27.60 7.18
C PHE A 312 20.03 -27.28 6.81
N ALA A 313 20.53 -26.14 7.26
CA ALA A 313 21.94 -25.94 7.55
C ALA A 313 22.00 -25.51 9.02
N ASP A 314 21.97 -26.50 9.90
CA ASP A 314 22.19 -26.32 11.32
C ASP A 314 23.70 -26.01 11.51
N ASP A 315 24.00 -24.70 11.64
CA ASP A 315 25.21 -24.24 12.31
C ASP A 315 24.79 -23.13 13.25
N GLY A 316 24.61 -23.54 14.51
CA GLY A 316 24.15 -22.71 15.59
C GLY A 316 25.02 -21.47 15.84
N ALA A 317 24.37 -20.46 16.38
CA ALA A 317 24.91 -19.28 17.04
C ALA A 317 25.53 -18.22 16.09
N GLY A 318 24.72 -17.28 15.62
CA GLY A 318 25.22 -16.04 15.01
C GLY A 318 24.18 -15.14 14.33
N GLN A 319 23.04 -15.67 13.90
CA GLN A 319 22.14 -14.92 13.03
C GLN A 319 21.10 -14.04 13.75
N GLN A 320 20.88 -14.20 15.04
CA GLN A 320 19.96 -13.34 15.80
C GLN A 320 20.51 -11.92 16.01
N ASP A 321 21.80 -11.76 16.20
CA ASP A 321 22.45 -10.48 16.45
C ASP A 321 22.55 -9.60 15.19
N GLU A 322 22.67 -10.21 14.00
CA GLU A 322 22.77 -9.45 12.73
C GLU A 322 21.41 -8.91 12.27
N MET A 323 20.32 -9.67 12.47
CA MET A 323 18.97 -9.24 12.12
C MET A 323 18.43 -8.17 13.09
N GLU A 324 18.82 -8.22 14.35
CA GLU A 324 18.51 -7.17 15.34
C GLU A 324 19.32 -5.90 15.10
N SER A 325 20.57 -6.03 14.65
CA SER A 325 21.45 -4.94 14.22
C SER A 325 20.94 -4.22 12.96
N LEU A 326 20.40 -4.94 11.98
CA LEU A 326 19.77 -4.35 10.79
C LEU A 326 18.45 -3.64 11.11
N LYS A 327 17.62 -4.21 11.98
CA LYS A 327 16.38 -3.57 12.46
C LYS A 327 16.67 -2.29 13.26
N SER A 328 17.69 -2.30 14.12
CA SER A 328 18.09 -1.13 14.90
C SER A 328 18.69 -0.01 14.03
N ARG A 329 19.41 -0.35 12.94
CA ARG A 329 19.95 0.63 11.98
C ARG A 329 18.87 1.28 11.14
N THR A 330 17.80 0.56 10.78
CA THR A 330 16.67 1.10 10.02
C THR A 330 15.81 2.01 10.90
N LEU A 331 15.58 1.65 12.16
CA LEU A 331 14.88 2.48 13.15
C LEU A 331 15.66 3.76 13.50
N ALA A 332 16.99 3.71 13.62
CA ALA A 332 17.82 4.86 13.94
C ALA A 332 17.90 5.91 12.82
N ARG A 333 17.68 5.51 11.56
CA ARG A 333 17.64 6.44 10.40
C ARG A 333 16.33 7.20 10.27
N ASN A 334 15.24 6.70 10.84
CA ASN A 334 13.91 7.31 10.71
C ASN A 334 13.50 8.19 11.90
N THR A 335 14.36 8.40 12.90
CA THR A 335 14.06 9.31 14.01
C THR A 335 14.33 10.77 13.64
N TRP A 336 13.25 11.51 13.45
CA TRP A 336 13.28 12.97 13.29
C TRP A 336 13.88 13.65 14.53
N LYS A 337 14.95 14.44 14.33
CA LYS A 337 15.50 15.33 15.37
C LYS A 337 15.01 16.76 15.11
N PRO A 338 14.29 17.41 16.05
CA PRO A 338 13.89 18.81 15.89
C PRO A 338 15.11 19.73 15.83
N LYS A 339 15.19 20.56 14.80
CA LYS A 339 16.19 21.64 14.73
C LYS A 339 15.95 22.63 15.86
N LYS A 340 16.95 22.84 16.73
CA LYS A 340 16.93 23.88 17.74
C LYS A 340 16.73 25.25 17.08
N LYS A 341 15.69 25.99 17.52
CA LYS A 341 15.51 27.41 17.16
C LYS A 341 16.76 28.20 17.59
N ARG A 342 17.38 28.87 16.64
CA ARG A 342 18.37 29.91 16.95
C ARG A 342 17.61 31.06 17.61
N THR A 343 17.84 31.31 18.87
CA THR A 343 17.47 32.54 19.54
C THR A 343 18.26 33.68 18.93
N ALA A 344 17.59 34.63 18.30
CA ALA A 344 18.18 35.89 17.94
C ALA A 344 18.45 36.69 19.24
N ALA A 345 19.69 37.03 19.46
CA ALA A 345 20.08 37.96 20.53
C ALA A 345 19.91 39.38 20.02
N SER A 346 19.27 40.19 20.89
CA SER A 346 19.16 41.65 20.99
C SER A 346 18.95 42.45 19.72
#